data_282416d76379a3ff9d5d0f57ff70e031
#
_entry.id   282416d76379a3ff9d5d0f57ff70e031
#
_cell.length_a   1.000
_cell.length_b   1.000
_cell.length_c   1.000
_cell.angle_alpha   90.00
_cell.angle_beta   90.00
_cell.angle_gamma   90.00
#
_symmetry.space_group_name_H-M   'P 1'
#
loop_
_entity.id
_entity.type
_entity.pdbx_description
1 polymer ?
#
loop_
_entity_poly.entity_id
_entity_poly.type
_entity_poly.pdbx_seq_one_letter_code
_entity_poly.pdbx_strand_id
1 'polypeptide(L)'
;DFDNADYNLAYEKYKERFANAGDFNFYFVGNFDEAKLREFSKQYLASLPSSEVREDIKDLGFRSLSGSHEKIVKKGTEPKSNVLIQYRGETKYNAKDDHMLQSLGEILTIKLIEKLREEEAGVYGVGARGGLNQLPYGSFNFTISFPCGPENVEKLKEAALAQVQEIIENGPTEEDVEKVKQAQLLDYKENLKKNTYWIRALKDADYSKSDKSKVLGKTKEIGNITVESIQAVANKYLTKGYILAILYPENQE
;
A
#
# COMPACT_ATOMS: atom_id res chain seq x y z
N ASP A 1 7.75 25.80 -0.41
CA ASP A 1 8.59 25.08 0.56
C ASP A 1 10.00 24.84 0.02
N PHE A 2 10.17 24.57 -1.28
CA PHE A 2 11.50 24.37 -1.89
C PHE A 2 12.37 25.63 -1.89
N ASP A 3 11.76 26.80 -2.02
CA ASP A 3 12.48 28.08 -2.01
C ASP A 3 13.13 28.41 -0.65
N ASN A 4 12.67 27.74 0.41
CA ASN A 4 13.19 27.87 1.77
C ASN A 4 14.14 26.72 2.16
N ALA A 5 14.53 25.86 1.21
CA ALA A 5 15.44 24.74 1.49
C ALA A 5 16.88 25.27 1.72
N ASP A 6 17.42 25.02 2.90
CA ASP A 6 18.80 25.30 3.22
C ASP A 6 19.68 24.11 2.83
N TYR A 7 20.53 24.32 1.80
CA TYR A 7 21.46 23.30 1.32
C TYR A 7 22.46 22.85 2.40
N ASN A 8 22.99 23.76 3.18
CA ASN A 8 24.02 23.44 4.17
C ASN A 8 23.41 22.61 5.30
N LEU A 9 22.21 23.01 5.79
CA LEU A 9 21.49 22.27 6.79
C LEU A 9 21.12 20.85 6.27
N ALA A 10 20.64 20.74 5.03
CA ALA A 10 20.32 19.46 4.41
C ALA A 10 21.56 18.55 4.31
N TYR A 11 22.71 19.11 3.92
CA TYR A 11 23.97 18.37 3.82
C TYR A 11 24.51 17.94 5.19
N GLU A 12 24.39 18.79 6.21
CA GLU A 12 24.73 18.42 7.59
C GLU A 12 23.87 17.26 8.09
N LYS A 13 22.56 17.33 7.87
CA LYS A 13 21.64 16.25 8.23
C LYS A 13 21.93 14.96 7.47
N TYR A 14 22.26 15.05 6.20
CA TYR A 14 22.68 13.88 5.43
C TYR A 14 23.93 13.23 6.06
N LYS A 15 24.98 14.02 6.34
CA LYS A 15 26.19 13.49 6.97
C LYS A 15 25.90 12.85 8.34
N GLU A 16 25.08 13.49 9.16
CA GLU A 16 24.67 12.97 10.46
C GLU A 16 24.01 11.59 10.33
N ARG A 17 23.04 11.44 9.39
CA ARG A 17 22.29 10.20 9.19
C ARG A 17 23.10 9.06 8.56
N PHE A 18 24.09 9.40 7.76
CA PHE A 18 24.91 8.41 7.05
C PHE A 18 26.29 8.19 7.68
N ALA A 19 26.59 8.80 8.82
CA ALA A 19 27.87 8.68 9.49
C ALA A 19 28.13 7.30 10.13
N ASN A 20 27.08 6.59 10.53
CA ASN A 20 27.17 5.30 11.23
C ASN A 20 26.78 4.15 10.31
N ALA A 21 27.76 3.53 9.65
CA ALA A 21 27.50 2.37 8.81
C ALA A 21 27.07 1.12 9.60
N GLY A 22 27.26 1.10 10.91
CA GLY A 22 26.74 0.06 11.79
C GLY A 22 25.22 -0.04 11.78
N ASP A 23 24.52 1.02 11.38
CA ASP A 23 23.06 1.07 11.28
C ASP A 23 22.53 0.66 9.89
N PHE A 24 23.42 0.32 8.96
CA PHE A 24 23.05 -0.04 7.60
C PHE A 24 22.89 -1.55 7.44
N ASN A 25 21.88 -1.93 6.63
CA ASN A 25 21.73 -3.28 6.14
C ASN A 25 22.02 -3.31 4.63
N PHE A 26 22.94 -4.19 4.22
CA PHE A 26 23.33 -4.37 2.82
C PHE A 26 22.74 -5.65 2.27
N TYR A 27 22.00 -5.56 1.16
CA TYR A 27 21.35 -6.71 0.51
C TYR A 27 21.93 -6.91 -0.88
N PHE A 28 22.42 -8.12 -1.13
CA PHE A 28 22.95 -8.52 -2.42
C PHE A 28 22.12 -9.68 -2.95
N VAL A 29 21.57 -9.53 -4.13
CA VAL A 29 20.76 -10.55 -4.80
C VAL A 29 21.16 -10.60 -6.27
N GLY A 30 21.56 -11.78 -6.75
CA GLY A 30 21.96 -11.98 -8.12
C GLY A 30 22.97 -13.12 -8.27
N ASN A 31 23.57 -13.20 -9.44
CA ASN A 31 24.65 -14.15 -9.71
C ASN A 31 26.01 -13.48 -9.46
N PHE A 32 26.71 -13.88 -8.42
CA PHE A 32 28.03 -13.36 -8.05
C PHE A 32 28.87 -14.44 -7.36
N ASP A 33 30.19 -14.23 -7.37
CA ASP A 33 31.15 -15.05 -6.62
C ASP A 33 31.07 -14.65 -5.13
N GLU A 34 30.62 -15.56 -4.28
CA GLU A 34 30.46 -15.29 -2.84
C GLU A 34 31.80 -15.00 -2.15
N ALA A 35 32.91 -15.61 -2.57
CA ALA A 35 34.21 -15.40 -1.96
C ALA A 35 34.70 -13.97 -2.26
N LYS A 36 34.58 -13.52 -3.51
CA LYS A 36 34.93 -12.16 -3.90
C LYS A 36 34.00 -11.13 -3.26
N LEU A 37 32.69 -11.40 -3.21
CA LEU A 37 31.76 -10.50 -2.54
C LEU A 37 32.11 -10.34 -1.06
N ARG A 38 32.47 -11.44 -0.39
CA ARG A 38 32.91 -11.42 1.02
C ARG A 38 34.18 -10.61 1.21
N GLU A 39 35.16 -10.78 0.31
CA GLU A 39 36.39 -10.02 0.32
C GLU A 39 36.11 -8.51 0.16
N PHE A 40 35.36 -8.13 -0.86
CA PHE A 40 35.00 -6.73 -1.11
C PHE A 40 34.15 -6.13 0.02
N SER A 41 33.24 -6.91 0.58
CA SER A 41 32.43 -6.46 1.73
C SER A 41 33.32 -6.16 2.95
N LYS A 42 34.33 -6.98 3.21
CA LYS A 42 35.31 -6.71 4.27
C LYS A 42 36.13 -5.44 3.97
N GLN A 43 36.55 -5.29 2.73
CA GLN A 43 37.43 -4.17 2.32
C GLN A 43 36.65 -2.83 2.30
N TYR A 44 35.43 -2.82 1.75
CA TYR A 44 34.73 -1.57 1.45
C TYR A 44 33.57 -1.26 2.40
N LEU A 45 32.89 -2.27 2.96
CA LEU A 45 31.75 -2.06 3.84
C LEU A 45 32.14 -2.17 5.32
N ALA A 46 32.90 -3.20 5.69
CA ALA A 46 33.29 -3.39 7.08
C ALA A 46 34.36 -2.38 7.55
N SER A 47 34.99 -1.64 6.63
CA SER A 47 35.92 -0.54 6.94
C SER A 47 35.27 0.80 7.13
N LEU A 48 33.93 0.92 6.88
CA LEU A 48 33.22 2.18 7.09
C LEU A 48 33.13 2.52 8.58
N PRO A 49 33.13 3.82 8.93
CA PRO A 49 32.93 4.25 10.32
C PRO A 49 31.64 3.68 10.88
N SER A 50 31.72 3.06 12.04
CA SER A 50 30.56 2.44 12.66
C SER A 50 30.59 2.56 14.18
N SER A 51 29.42 2.57 14.80
CA SER A 51 29.24 2.48 16.25
C SER A 51 28.17 1.44 16.58
N GLU A 52 28.04 1.10 17.85
CA GLU A 52 26.99 0.18 18.34
C GLU A 52 25.61 0.87 18.48
N VAL A 53 25.55 2.18 18.32
CA VAL A 53 24.31 2.93 18.37
C VAL A 53 23.44 2.55 17.19
N ARG A 54 22.18 2.23 17.45
CA ARG A 54 21.15 1.96 16.45
C ARG A 54 20.05 2.99 16.57
N GLU A 55 19.59 3.48 15.43
CA GLU A 55 18.43 4.36 15.39
C GLU A 55 17.15 3.53 15.31
N ASP A 56 16.16 3.90 16.11
CA ASP A 56 14.82 3.33 16.05
C ASP A 56 13.84 4.32 15.41
N ILE A 57 12.80 3.78 14.79
CA ILE A 57 11.72 4.57 14.21
C ILE A 57 10.94 5.22 15.35
N LYS A 58 10.97 6.56 15.40
CA LYS A 58 10.27 7.35 16.40
C LYS A 58 8.83 7.63 15.97
N ASP A 59 7.89 7.26 16.80
CA ASP A 59 6.50 7.71 16.66
C ASP A 59 6.40 9.18 17.13
N LEU A 60 6.13 10.08 16.19
CA LEU A 60 5.99 11.52 16.45
C LEU A 60 4.58 11.91 16.90
N GLY A 61 3.68 10.94 17.08
CA GLY A 61 2.31 11.19 17.52
C GLY A 61 1.36 11.68 16.44
N PHE A 62 1.79 11.75 15.18
CA PHE A 62 0.88 12.06 14.08
C PHE A 62 -0.10 10.90 13.87
N ARG A 63 -1.38 11.23 13.87
CA ARG A 63 -2.46 10.25 13.71
C ARG A 63 -3.37 10.63 12.55
N SER A 64 -3.91 9.60 11.93
CA SER A 64 -4.93 9.77 10.93
C SER A 64 -6.23 10.30 11.55
N LEU A 65 -6.95 11.15 10.82
CA LEU A 65 -8.31 11.52 11.19
C LEU A 65 -9.16 10.25 11.30
N SER A 66 -10.02 10.17 12.28
CA SER A 66 -10.98 9.07 12.48
C SER A 66 -12.39 9.52 12.10
N GLY A 67 -13.26 8.56 11.75
CA GLY A 67 -14.65 8.84 11.38
C GLY A 67 -14.84 9.33 9.95
N SER A 68 -16.01 9.88 9.66
CA SER A 68 -16.36 10.34 8.32
C SER A 68 -16.06 11.83 8.16
N HIS A 69 -15.31 12.16 7.13
CA HIS A 69 -14.97 13.53 6.77
C HIS A 69 -15.11 13.72 5.26
N GLU A 70 -15.49 14.92 4.87
CA GLU A 70 -15.57 15.32 3.45
C GLU A 70 -14.72 16.55 3.20
N LYS A 71 -14.00 16.56 2.07
CA LYS A 71 -13.25 17.70 1.58
C LYS A 71 -13.45 17.85 0.08
N ILE A 72 -14.04 18.97 -0.32
CA ILE A 72 -14.17 19.35 -1.73
C ILE A 72 -13.13 20.44 -2.01
N VAL A 73 -12.41 20.30 -3.11
CA VAL A 73 -11.45 21.28 -3.63
C VAL A 73 -11.81 21.57 -5.07
N LYS A 74 -11.83 22.84 -5.45
CA LYS A 74 -11.99 23.29 -6.83
C LYS A 74 -10.64 23.84 -7.29
N LYS A 75 -9.99 23.16 -8.27
CA LYS A 75 -8.69 23.58 -8.80
C LYS A 75 -8.40 22.91 -10.14
N GLY A 76 -7.82 23.69 -11.07
CA GLY A 76 -7.49 23.25 -12.42
C GLY A 76 -8.59 23.60 -13.42
N THR A 77 -8.21 23.63 -14.70
CA THR A 77 -9.08 24.08 -15.80
C THR A 77 -9.60 22.96 -16.68
N GLU A 78 -9.03 21.76 -16.57
CA GLU A 78 -9.50 20.59 -17.34
C GLU A 78 -10.87 20.13 -16.80
N PRO A 79 -11.80 19.70 -17.66
CA PRO A 79 -13.13 19.21 -17.25
C PRO A 79 -13.03 17.78 -16.69
N LYS A 80 -12.24 17.61 -15.61
CA LYS A 80 -11.94 16.34 -14.99
C LYS A 80 -11.97 16.48 -13.47
N SER A 81 -12.70 15.60 -12.82
CA SER A 81 -12.73 15.45 -11.39
C SER A 81 -11.98 14.20 -10.94
N ASN A 82 -11.51 14.19 -9.70
CA ASN A 82 -10.94 13.01 -9.07
C ASN A 82 -11.68 12.76 -7.75
N VAL A 83 -12.09 11.52 -7.56
CA VAL A 83 -12.74 11.05 -6.32
C VAL A 83 -11.77 10.15 -5.57
N LEU A 84 -11.61 10.41 -4.28
CA LEU A 84 -10.85 9.60 -3.33
C LEU A 84 -11.73 9.24 -2.15
N ILE A 85 -11.95 7.96 -1.93
CA ILE A 85 -12.62 7.40 -0.75
C ILE A 85 -11.57 6.64 0.05
N GLN A 86 -11.33 7.03 1.30
CA GLN A 86 -10.28 6.46 2.11
C GLN A 86 -10.78 6.04 3.48
N TYR A 87 -10.73 4.74 3.75
CA TYR A 87 -10.92 4.15 5.07
C TYR A 87 -9.57 4.03 5.76
N ARG A 88 -9.47 4.50 7.01
CA ARG A 88 -8.21 4.53 7.74
C ARG A 88 -8.42 4.58 9.23
N GLY A 89 -7.41 4.15 9.97
CA GLY A 89 -7.47 4.19 11.43
C GLY A 89 -6.34 3.42 12.09
N GLU A 90 -6.33 3.41 13.41
CA GLU A 90 -5.37 2.64 14.19
C GLU A 90 -5.80 1.17 14.27
N THR A 91 -4.83 0.27 14.20
CA THR A 91 -5.03 -1.16 14.38
C THR A 91 -3.71 -1.83 14.76
N LYS A 92 -3.77 -2.96 15.44
CA LYS A 92 -2.58 -3.79 15.61
C LYS A 92 -2.24 -4.48 14.31
N TYR A 93 -0.98 -4.39 13.89
CA TYR A 93 -0.51 -5.10 12.69
C TYR A 93 -0.71 -6.62 12.80
N ASN A 94 -1.22 -7.20 11.72
CA ASN A 94 -1.41 -8.63 11.56
C ASN A 94 -1.19 -8.98 10.08
N ALA A 95 -0.19 -9.80 9.79
CA ALA A 95 0.20 -10.14 8.42
C ALA A 95 -0.91 -10.86 7.63
N LYS A 96 -1.77 -11.64 8.31
CA LYS A 96 -2.92 -12.29 7.66
C LYS A 96 -3.95 -11.24 7.24
N ASP A 97 -4.32 -10.33 8.12
CA ASP A 97 -5.27 -9.27 7.80
C ASP A 97 -4.71 -8.32 6.74
N ASP A 98 -3.40 -8.04 6.78
CA ASP A 98 -2.73 -7.23 5.76
C ASP A 98 -2.90 -7.85 4.36
N HIS A 99 -2.59 -9.14 4.23
CA HIS A 99 -2.76 -9.85 2.97
C HIS A 99 -4.24 -9.92 2.53
N MET A 100 -5.17 -10.19 3.45
CA MET A 100 -6.61 -10.20 3.12
C MET A 100 -7.11 -8.81 2.69
N LEU A 101 -6.61 -7.73 3.31
CA LEU A 101 -7.00 -6.37 2.95
C LEU A 101 -6.43 -5.95 1.59
N GLN A 102 -5.22 -6.42 1.24
CA GLN A 102 -4.66 -6.27 -0.11
C GLN A 102 -5.51 -7.02 -1.14
N SER A 103 -5.87 -8.28 -0.86
CA SER A 103 -6.71 -9.11 -1.73
C SER A 103 -8.12 -8.54 -1.90
N LEU A 104 -8.71 -7.94 -0.85
CA LEU A 104 -9.96 -7.19 -0.95
C LEU A 104 -9.82 -6.00 -1.92
N GLY A 105 -8.68 -5.30 -1.90
CA GLY A 105 -8.40 -4.22 -2.86
C GLY A 105 -8.39 -4.71 -4.31
N GLU A 106 -7.81 -5.87 -4.58
CA GLU A 106 -7.81 -6.49 -5.92
C GLU A 106 -9.22 -6.90 -6.34
N ILE A 107 -9.98 -7.55 -5.47
CA ILE A 107 -11.38 -7.93 -5.71
C ILE A 107 -12.24 -6.69 -5.99
N LEU A 108 -12.18 -5.68 -5.13
CA LEU A 108 -12.93 -4.44 -5.34
C LEU A 108 -12.51 -3.71 -6.61
N THR A 109 -11.24 -3.78 -7.01
CA THR A 109 -10.81 -3.20 -8.29
C THR A 109 -11.53 -3.87 -9.46
N ILE A 110 -11.64 -5.20 -9.48
CA ILE A 110 -12.38 -5.94 -10.51
C ILE A 110 -13.85 -5.48 -10.53
N LYS A 111 -14.52 -5.50 -9.39
CA LYS A 111 -15.93 -5.09 -9.24
C LYS A 111 -16.18 -3.66 -9.68
N LEU A 112 -15.29 -2.75 -9.30
CA LEU A 112 -15.41 -1.34 -9.65
C LEU A 112 -15.14 -1.09 -11.14
N ILE A 113 -14.25 -1.84 -11.77
CA ILE A 113 -14.06 -1.77 -13.23
C ILE A 113 -15.35 -2.20 -13.93
N GLU A 114 -15.93 -3.35 -13.57
CA GLU A 114 -17.18 -3.84 -14.10
C GLU A 114 -18.31 -2.80 -13.92
N LYS A 115 -18.47 -2.29 -12.71
CA LYS A 115 -19.56 -1.35 -12.39
C LYS A 115 -19.37 0.05 -12.95
N LEU A 116 -18.22 0.69 -12.68
CA LEU A 116 -18.04 2.12 -13.00
C LEU A 116 -17.61 2.36 -14.45
N ARG A 117 -16.89 1.42 -15.06
CA ARG A 117 -16.38 1.55 -16.42
C ARG A 117 -17.30 0.92 -17.44
N GLU A 118 -17.73 -0.32 -17.23
CA GLU A 118 -18.46 -1.10 -18.23
C GLU A 118 -19.96 -0.81 -18.19
N GLU A 119 -20.58 -0.74 -17.00
CA GLU A 119 -22.00 -0.47 -16.89
C GLU A 119 -22.31 1.02 -16.92
N GLU A 120 -21.54 1.86 -16.25
CA GLU A 120 -21.83 3.30 -16.12
C GLU A 120 -21.07 4.16 -17.14
N ALA A 121 -20.05 3.59 -17.81
CA ALA A 121 -19.19 4.24 -18.81
C ALA A 121 -18.59 5.59 -18.34
N GLY A 122 -18.46 5.78 -17.04
CA GLY A 122 -18.15 7.08 -16.42
C GLY A 122 -16.69 7.32 -16.04
N VAL A 123 -15.82 6.29 -16.13
CA VAL A 123 -14.41 6.40 -15.72
C VAL A 123 -13.46 5.85 -16.78
N TYR A 124 -12.25 6.42 -16.85
CA TYR A 124 -11.13 5.87 -17.64
C TYR A 124 -10.40 4.74 -16.91
N GLY A 125 -10.48 4.71 -15.58
CA GLY A 125 -9.89 3.70 -14.73
C GLY A 125 -10.27 3.92 -13.29
N VAL A 126 -10.30 2.84 -12.52
CA VAL A 126 -10.59 2.84 -11.09
C VAL A 126 -9.66 1.84 -10.42
N GLY A 127 -9.28 2.10 -9.18
CA GLY A 127 -8.50 1.17 -8.39
C GLY A 127 -8.86 1.25 -6.91
N ALA A 128 -8.81 0.08 -6.27
CA ALA A 128 -8.90 -0.06 -4.83
C ALA A 128 -7.63 -0.74 -4.31
N ARG A 129 -7.13 -0.30 -3.18
CA ARG A 129 -5.96 -0.89 -2.54
C ARG A 129 -6.02 -0.69 -1.03
N GLY A 130 -5.64 -1.71 -0.30
CA GLY A 130 -5.59 -1.69 1.14
C GLY A 130 -4.33 -2.31 1.70
N GLY A 131 -4.07 -2.08 2.98
CA GLY A 131 -2.97 -2.68 3.70
C GLY A 131 -2.84 -2.16 5.12
N LEU A 132 -2.03 -2.83 5.91
CA LEU A 132 -1.70 -2.48 7.26
C LEU A 132 -0.26 -1.99 7.36
N ASN A 133 -0.02 -1.01 8.20
CA ASN A 133 1.32 -0.56 8.58
C ASN A 133 1.64 -0.99 10.00
N GLN A 134 2.87 -1.45 10.21
CA GLN A 134 3.38 -1.77 11.55
C GLN A 134 4.02 -0.55 12.21
N LEU A 135 4.69 0.28 11.44
CA LEU A 135 5.51 1.41 11.89
C LEU A 135 5.08 2.71 11.20
N PRO A 136 5.23 3.86 11.86
CA PRO A 136 5.69 4.08 13.24
C PRO A 136 4.70 3.64 14.30
N TYR A 137 3.44 3.42 13.95
CA TYR A 137 2.37 2.84 14.79
C TYR A 137 1.48 1.94 13.95
N GLY A 138 0.81 0.98 14.59
CA GLY A 138 -0.11 0.07 13.92
C GLY A 138 -1.31 0.80 13.33
N SER A 139 -1.45 0.77 12.02
CA SER A 139 -2.53 1.45 11.30
C SER A 139 -2.96 0.68 10.07
N PHE A 140 -4.14 1.01 9.56
CA PHE A 140 -4.62 0.52 8.27
C PHE A 140 -4.99 1.68 7.35
N ASN A 141 -4.92 1.42 6.07
CA ASN A 141 -5.42 2.29 5.03
C ASN A 141 -6.05 1.45 3.92
N PHE A 142 -7.24 1.85 3.48
CA PHE A 142 -7.89 1.29 2.31
C PHE A 142 -8.42 2.45 1.45
N THR A 143 -8.01 2.51 0.20
CA THR A 143 -8.27 3.64 -0.68
C THR A 143 -8.93 3.17 -1.97
N ILE A 144 -10.03 3.81 -2.36
CA ILE A 144 -10.65 3.71 -3.67
C ILE A 144 -10.45 5.07 -4.36
N SER A 145 -10.01 5.06 -5.59
CA SER A 145 -9.81 6.31 -6.34
C SER A 145 -10.10 6.13 -7.82
N PHE A 146 -10.73 7.16 -8.40
CA PHE A 146 -11.02 7.19 -9.82
C PHE A 146 -11.14 8.63 -10.33
N PRO A 147 -10.70 8.91 -11.57
CA PRO A 147 -11.01 10.12 -12.31
C PRO A 147 -12.32 9.95 -13.06
N CYS A 148 -13.12 11.02 -13.16
CA CYS A 148 -14.36 11.04 -13.94
C CYS A 148 -14.69 12.45 -14.44
N GLY A 149 -15.71 12.57 -15.27
CA GLY A 149 -16.32 13.86 -15.59
C GLY A 149 -16.98 14.47 -14.36
N PRO A 150 -16.96 15.81 -14.19
CA PRO A 150 -17.54 16.47 -13.04
C PRO A 150 -19.02 16.14 -12.81
N GLU A 151 -19.78 15.96 -13.89
CA GLU A 151 -21.20 15.60 -13.89
C GLU A 151 -21.49 14.20 -13.37
N ASN A 152 -20.49 13.31 -13.38
CA ASN A 152 -20.63 11.90 -12.99
C ASN A 152 -20.18 11.62 -11.55
N VAL A 153 -19.61 12.61 -10.86
CA VAL A 153 -18.98 12.42 -9.54
C VAL A 153 -19.94 11.80 -8.53
N GLU A 154 -21.14 12.36 -8.34
CA GLU A 154 -22.10 11.87 -7.35
C GLU A 154 -22.56 10.44 -7.67
N LYS A 155 -22.94 10.18 -8.91
CA LYS A 155 -23.40 8.89 -9.39
C LYS A 155 -22.34 7.80 -9.17
N LEU A 156 -21.09 8.06 -9.56
CA LEU A 156 -20.02 7.09 -9.49
C LEU A 156 -19.51 6.89 -8.06
N LYS A 157 -19.53 7.93 -7.23
CA LYS A 157 -19.25 7.84 -5.79
C LYS A 157 -20.25 6.90 -5.11
N GLU A 158 -21.56 7.10 -5.35
CA GLU A 158 -22.61 6.25 -4.79
C GLU A 158 -22.47 4.81 -5.26
N ALA A 159 -22.20 4.58 -6.54
CA ALA A 159 -21.98 3.26 -7.09
C ALA A 159 -20.73 2.58 -6.46
N ALA A 160 -19.65 3.31 -6.23
CA ALA A 160 -18.47 2.78 -5.57
C ALA A 160 -18.73 2.40 -4.10
N LEU A 161 -19.43 3.25 -3.37
CA LEU A 161 -19.82 2.96 -1.98
C LEU A 161 -20.79 1.77 -1.89
N ALA A 162 -21.71 1.62 -2.86
CA ALA A 162 -22.61 0.47 -2.92
C ALA A 162 -21.83 -0.84 -3.13
N GLN A 163 -20.76 -0.86 -3.95
CA GLN A 163 -19.92 -2.05 -4.10
C GLN A 163 -19.18 -2.41 -2.80
N VAL A 164 -18.73 -1.43 -2.03
CA VAL A 164 -18.14 -1.67 -0.70
C VAL A 164 -19.17 -2.27 0.24
N GLN A 165 -20.38 -1.72 0.28
CA GLN A 165 -21.47 -2.20 1.13
C GLN A 165 -21.89 -3.63 0.77
N GLU A 166 -21.98 -3.94 -0.53
CA GLU A 166 -22.27 -5.28 -1.03
C GLU A 166 -21.26 -6.32 -0.51
N ILE A 167 -19.96 -6.00 -0.54
CA ILE A 167 -18.94 -6.91 -0.01
C ILE A 167 -19.01 -7.03 1.52
N ILE A 168 -19.37 -5.97 2.23
CA ILE A 168 -19.56 -6.01 3.68
C ILE A 168 -20.73 -6.94 4.04
N GLU A 169 -21.84 -6.83 3.34
CA GLU A 169 -23.09 -7.57 3.65
C GLU A 169 -23.03 -9.03 3.16
N ASN A 170 -22.61 -9.24 1.92
CA ASN A 170 -22.75 -10.51 1.24
C ASN A 170 -21.41 -11.23 0.96
N GLY A 171 -20.27 -10.49 1.10
CA GLY A 171 -18.96 -10.99 0.67
C GLY A 171 -18.77 -10.92 -0.85
N PRO A 172 -17.56 -11.20 -1.35
CA PRO A 172 -17.31 -11.37 -2.78
C PRO A 172 -17.86 -12.71 -3.27
N THR A 173 -17.98 -12.89 -4.59
CA THR A 173 -18.30 -14.20 -5.17
C THR A 173 -17.09 -15.15 -5.09
N GLU A 174 -17.34 -16.46 -5.11
CA GLU A 174 -16.27 -17.47 -5.23
C GLU A 174 -15.44 -17.26 -6.49
N GLU A 175 -16.07 -16.82 -7.58
CA GLU A 175 -15.38 -16.52 -8.85
C GLU A 175 -14.39 -15.36 -8.69
N ASP A 176 -14.76 -14.29 -8.01
CA ASP A 176 -13.88 -13.15 -7.74
C ASP A 176 -12.68 -13.56 -6.88
N VAL A 177 -12.92 -14.37 -5.85
CA VAL A 177 -11.88 -14.92 -4.99
C VAL A 177 -10.91 -15.77 -5.81
N GLU A 178 -11.43 -16.68 -6.65
CA GLU A 178 -10.58 -17.55 -7.46
C GLU A 178 -9.78 -16.78 -8.51
N LYS A 179 -10.36 -15.76 -9.17
CA LYS A 179 -9.63 -14.86 -10.08
C LYS A 179 -8.43 -14.23 -9.40
N VAL A 180 -8.62 -13.68 -8.21
CA VAL A 180 -7.53 -13.03 -7.45
C VAL A 180 -6.49 -14.05 -6.99
N LYS A 181 -6.89 -15.22 -6.50
CA LYS A 181 -5.93 -16.29 -6.15
C LYS A 181 -5.07 -16.71 -7.32
N GLN A 182 -5.66 -16.92 -8.49
CA GLN A 182 -4.92 -17.31 -9.70
C GLN A 182 -3.97 -16.21 -10.16
N ALA A 183 -4.40 -14.94 -10.14
CA ALA A 183 -3.55 -13.80 -10.46
C ALA A 183 -2.36 -13.71 -9.50
N GLN A 184 -2.58 -13.78 -8.19
CA GLN A 184 -1.52 -13.73 -7.19
C GLN A 184 -0.54 -14.91 -7.28
N LEU A 185 -1.03 -16.13 -7.58
CA LEU A 185 -0.18 -17.29 -7.79
C LEU A 185 0.70 -17.13 -9.03
N LEU A 186 0.15 -16.61 -10.12
CA LEU A 186 0.90 -16.34 -11.34
C LEU A 186 1.98 -15.26 -11.07
N ASP A 187 1.59 -14.15 -10.48
CA ASP A 187 2.50 -13.06 -10.12
C ASP A 187 3.62 -13.53 -9.18
N TYR A 188 3.29 -14.35 -8.20
CA TYR A 188 4.29 -14.93 -7.32
C TYR A 188 5.31 -15.78 -8.06
N LYS A 189 4.87 -16.69 -8.95
CA LYS A 189 5.75 -17.51 -9.79
C LYS A 189 6.69 -16.67 -10.66
N GLU A 190 6.16 -15.62 -11.29
CA GLU A 190 6.95 -14.72 -12.13
C GLU A 190 7.91 -13.84 -11.30
N ASN A 191 7.49 -13.43 -10.12
CA ASN A 191 8.30 -12.60 -9.23
C ASN A 191 9.48 -13.38 -8.62
N LEU A 192 9.33 -14.67 -8.34
CA LEU A 192 10.44 -15.53 -7.86
C LEU A 192 11.64 -15.55 -8.84
N LYS A 193 11.44 -15.24 -10.11
CA LYS A 193 12.51 -15.17 -11.14
C LYS A 193 13.24 -13.81 -11.14
N LYS A 194 12.79 -12.82 -10.37
CA LYS A 194 13.30 -11.44 -10.42
C LYS A 194 14.11 -11.08 -9.17
N ASN A 195 15.33 -10.62 -9.36
CA ASN A 195 16.18 -10.15 -8.25
C ASN A 195 15.51 -9.06 -7.41
N THR A 196 14.74 -8.16 -8.03
CA THR A 196 14.00 -7.09 -7.37
C THR A 196 12.97 -7.61 -6.36
N TYR A 197 12.35 -8.76 -6.63
CA TYR A 197 11.46 -9.40 -5.67
C TYR A 197 12.19 -9.84 -4.41
N TRP A 198 13.33 -10.51 -4.56
CA TRP A 198 14.11 -11.01 -3.43
C TRP A 198 14.69 -9.89 -2.57
N ILE A 199 15.22 -8.82 -3.21
CA ILE A 199 15.71 -7.65 -2.46
C ILE A 199 14.58 -7.05 -1.63
N ARG A 200 13.38 -6.84 -2.23
CA ARG A 200 12.22 -6.29 -1.52
C ARG A 200 11.81 -7.20 -0.37
N ALA A 201 11.63 -8.48 -0.64
CA ALA A 201 11.19 -9.46 0.36
C ALA A 201 12.14 -9.58 1.56
N LEU A 202 13.46 -9.55 1.32
CA LEU A 202 14.47 -9.56 2.38
C LEU A 202 14.44 -8.26 3.21
N LYS A 203 14.32 -7.10 2.56
CA LYS A 203 14.20 -5.81 3.23
C LYS A 203 12.94 -5.75 4.09
N ASP A 204 11.80 -6.17 3.55
CA ASP A 204 10.51 -6.16 4.24
C ASP A 204 10.53 -7.10 5.46
N ALA A 205 11.18 -8.27 5.33
CA ALA A 205 11.35 -9.20 6.43
C ALA A 205 12.23 -8.63 7.55
N ASP A 206 13.33 -7.96 7.22
CA ASP A 206 14.18 -7.30 8.22
C ASP A 206 13.47 -6.11 8.87
N TYR A 207 12.80 -5.27 8.08
CA TYR A 207 12.04 -4.12 8.57
C TYR A 207 10.91 -4.52 9.53
N SER A 208 10.17 -5.56 9.18
CA SER A 208 9.09 -6.10 10.02
C SER A 208 9.56 -7.05 11.13
N LYS A 209 10.87 -7.33 11.21
CA LYS A 209 11.48 -8.32 12.13
C LYS A 209 10.80 -9.69 11.98
N SER A 210 10.43 -10.07 10.76
CA SER A 210 9.76 -11.33 10.44
C SER A 210 10.73 -12.41 9.97
N ASP A 211 10.29 -13.66 10.01
CA ASP A 211 11.05 -14.79 9.51
C ASP A 211 11.20 -14.73 7.98
N LYS A 212 12.45 -14.64 7.49
CA LYS A 212 12.79 -14.55 6.07
C LYS A 212 12.37 -15.80 5.27
N SER A 213 12.23 -16.96 5.92
CA SER A 213 11.78 -18.20 5.26
C SER A 213 10.33 -18.10 4.74
N LYS A 214 9.53 -17.20 5.31
CA LYS A 214 8.13 -16.95 4.88
C LYS A 214 8.03 -16.42 3.46
N VAL A 215 9.10 -15.85 2.90
CA VAL A 215 9.13 -15.41 1.49
C VAL A 215 8.75 -16.55 0.53
N LEU A 216 9.11 -17.79 0.88
CA LEU A 216 8.75 -18.99 0.10
C LEU A 216 7.38 -19.56 0.45
N GLY A 217 6.70 -19.04 1.46
CA GLY A 217 5.41 -19.53 1.96
C GLY A 217 4.16 -18.92 1.31
N LYS A 218 4.30 -18.01 0.36
CA LYS A 218 3.17 -17.22 -0.19
C LYS A 218 2.07 -18.08 -0.84
N THR A 219 2.41 -19.21 -1.43
CA THR A 219 1.40 -20.14 -1.99
C THR A 219 0.38 -20.59 -0.94
N LYS A 220 0.84 -20.87 0.29
CA LYS A 220 -0.05 -21.24 1.40
C LYS A 220 -0.89 -20.06 1.86
N GLU A 221 -0.31 -18.87 1.91
CA GLU A 221 -1.01 -17.63 2.29
C GLU A 221 -2.12 -17.32 1.29
N ILE A 222 -1.83 -17.40 -0.02
CA ILE A 222 -2.80 -17.22 -1.11
C ILE A 222 -3.93 -18.27 -1.00
N GLY A 223 -3.61 -19.53 -0.66
CA GLY A 223 -4.61 -20.58 -0.45
C GLY A 223 -5.63 -20.27 0.65
N ASN A 224 -5.28 -19.40 1.60
CA ASN A 224 -6.16 -19.01 2.71
C ASN A 224 -7.15 -17.88 2.36
N ILE A 225 -7.12 -17.34 1.14
CA ILE A 225 -8.10 -16.34 0.68
C ILE A 225 -9.42 -17.08 0.45
N THR A 226 -10.48 -16.69 1.16
CA THR A 226 -11.85 -17.22 1.02
C THR A 226 -12.85 -16.07 1.06
N VAL A 227 -14.09 -16.34 0.64
CA VAL A 227 -15.19 -15.37 0.74
C VAL A 227 -15.32 -14.83 2.16
N GLU A 228 -15.32 -15.71 3.16
CA GLU A 228 -15.48 -15.35 4.57
C GLU A 228 -14.30 -14.52 5.07
N SER A 229 -13.06 -14.85 4.65
CA SER A 229 -11.87 -14.09 5.07
C SER A 229 -11.86 -12.68 4.52
N ILE A 230 -12.31 -12.49 3.29
CA ILE A 230 -12.43 -11.18 2.64
C ILE A 230 -13.59 -10.38 3.26
N GLN A 231 -14.76 -10.99 3.46
CA GLN A 231 -15.88 -10.35 4.13
C GLN A 231 -15.53 -9.92 5.57
N ALA A 232 -14.80 -10.76 6.30
CA ALA A 232 -14.37 -10.46 7.66
C ALA A 232 -13.47 -9.21 7.74
N VAL A 233 -12.50 -9.05 6.81
CA VAL A 233 -11.65 -7.85 6.79
C VAL A 233 -12.40 -6.63 6.27
N ALA A 234 -13.34 -6.78 5.33
CA ALA A 234 -14.23 -5.70 4.91
C ALA A 234 -15.04 -5.16 6.10
N ASN A 235 -15.70 -6.04 6.84
CA ASN A 235 -16.44 -5.70 8.06
C ASN A 235 -15.54 -5.04 9.12
N LYS A 236 -14.33 -5.54 9.31
CA LYS A 236 -13.41 -5.04 10.34
C LYS A 236 -12.90 -3.64 10.04
N TYR A 237 -12.61 -3.33 8.78
CA TYR A 237 -11.86 -2.13 8.39
C TYR A 237 -12.68 -1.09 7.64
N LEU A 238 -13.77 -1.46 6.95
CA LEU A 238 -14.52 -0.53 6.10
C LEU A 238 -15.85 -0.03 6.70
N THR A 239 -16.13 -0.34 7.98
CA THR A 239 -17.39 0.05 8.65
C THR A 239 -17.27 1.27 9.57
N LYS A 240 -16.07 1.82 9.77
CA LYS A 240 -15.80 2.85 10.79
C LYS A 240 -15.84 4.30 10.26
N GLY A 241 -16.45 4.50 9.11
CA GLY A 241 -16.44 5.79 8.41
C GLY A 241 -15.27 5.90 7.43
N TYR A 242 -15.32 6.91 6.57
CA TYR A 242 -14.32 7.15 5.54
C TYR A 242 -14.09 8.65 5.33
N ILE A 243 -12.94 8.99 4.77
CA ILE A 243 -12.64 10.32 4.28
C ILE A 243 -12.97 10.35 2.80
N LEU A 244 -13.83 11.28 2.40
CA LEU A 244 -14.13 11.58 1.02
C LEU A 244 -13.38 12.86 0.62
N ALA A 245 -12.56 12.77 -0.41
CA ALA A 245 -11.93 13.93 -1.02
C ALA A 245 -12.28 13.99 -2.51
N ILE A 246 -12.80 15.15 -2.95
CA ILE A 246 -13.19 15.36 -4.34
C ILE A 246 -12.47 16.60 -4.86
N LEU A 247 -11.78 16.43 -5.97
CA LEU A 247 -11.21 17.53 -6.72
C LEU A 247 -12.11 17.80 -7.94
N TYR A 248 -12.71 18.98 -7.99
CA TYR A 248 -13.44 19.50 -9.14
C TYR A 248 -12.60 20.54 -9.93
N PRO A 249 -12.88 20.76 -11.21
CA PRO A 249 -12.32 21.89 -11.94
C PRO A 249 -12.85 23.23 -11.38
N GLU A 250 -12.08 24.32 -11.58
CA GLU A 250 -12.41 25.66 -11.08
C GLU A 250 -13.71 26.23 -11.69
N ASN A 251 -13.93 25.96 -12.98
CA ASN A 251 -15.03 26.51 -13.79
C ASN A 251 -16.21 25.55 -13.93
N GLN A 252 -16.63 24.92 -12.85
CA GLN A 252 -17.87 24.17 -12.84
C GLN A 252 -19.02 25.14 -12.49
N GLU A 253 -19.83 25.47 -13.50
CA GLU A 253 -21.16 26.13 -13.30
C GLU A 253 -22.14 25.16 -12.65
#